data_66d5e7c4642266c9998e8c84b4ccdf3d
#
_entry.id   66d5e7c4642266c9998e8c84b4ccdf3d
#
_cell.length_a   1.000
_cell.length_b   1.000
_cell.length_c   1.000
_cell.angle_alpha   90.00
_cell.angle_beta   90.00
_cell.angle_gamma   90.00
#
_symmetry.space_group_name_H-M   'P 1'
#
loop_
_entity.id
_entity.type
_entity.pdbx_description
1 polymer ?
#
loop_
_entity_poly.entity_id
_entity_poly.type
_entity_poly.pdbx_seq_one_letter_code
_entity_poly.pdbx_strand_id
1 'polypeptide(L)'
;NTLWIGCLNGDLVQVDGNKTKYYPIQLVQCITDMPDGRIAVGTANGYFAINKKSCSIKQYFLASEFPGKDINSYVQSILFTDKNTAWVATDGGGIYIYDMKKDVIRQTITIANGLPSNTVYTLEKDNQNRIFASTDMGLSLILPGKKNDVIDINFVRGLDREYKRMSVCRLSDGKMVFGSSSGAVVINPDRISHLTYNAQLALTRISLLGNDNATDNDSDVSGRLYDMLVSGNITLDYDKNTFEIYFESINYKYQHDIVYQYMLDGFDRQWSAPSEAQNVKYTNLPSGNYKLLIRSVSKNDGRVLDTKSLDITVNQPWWNTLFAWLVYICIMCGLAYAAWRFYLERLERKYFNE
;
A
#
# COMPACT_ATOMS: atom_id res chain seq x y z
N ASN A 1 8.58 42.62 20.90
CA ASN A 1 8.70 41.64 19.82
C ASN A 1 10.18 41.36 19.59
N THR A 2 10.63 40.16 19.87
CA THR A 2 12.02 39.73 19.66
C THR A 2 12.12 39.02 18.29
N LEU A 3 13.05 39.48 17.46
CA LEU A 3 13.36 38.85 16.16
C LEU A 3 14.58 37.95 16.34
N TRP A 4 14.50 36.72 15.75
CA TRP A 4 15.59 35.78 15.69
C TRP A 4 16.04 35.59 14.25
N ILE A 5 17.34 35.72 14.00
CA ILE A 5 17.92 35.63 12.65
C ILE A 5 18.94 34.50 12.64
N GLY A 6 18.65 33.45 11.88
CA GLY A 6 19.57 32.34 11.65
C GLY A 6 20.50 32.64 10.48
N CYS A 7 21.79 32.41 10.66
CA CYS A 7 22.81 32.55 9.62
C CYS A 7 23.42 31.22 9.26
N LEU A 8 23.71 30.99 7.97
CA LEU A 8 24.45 29.81 7.52
C LEU A 8 25.91 29.87 7.93
N ASN A 9 26.55 31.01 7.70
CA ASN A 9 27.99 31.21 7.94
C ASN A 9 28.29 32.20 9.06
N GLY A 10 27.37 32.43 9.98
CA GLY A 10 27.51 33.33 11.08
C GLY A 10 26.73 32.88 12.31
N ASP A 11 26.88 33.60 13.38
CA ASP A 11 26.19 33.32 14.64
C ASP A 11 24.69 33.56 14.52
N LEU A 12 23.91 32.87 15.35
CA LEU A 12 22.49 33.18 15.54
C LEU A 12 22.34 34.51 16.22
N VAL A 13 21.45 35.37 15.73
CA VAL A 13 21.26 36.74 16.22
C VAL A 13 19.88 36.90 16.82
N GLN A 14 19.80 37.44 17.98
CA GLN A 14 18.58 37.93 18.65
C GLN A 14 18.53 39.44 18.60
N VAL A 15 17.44 40.00 18.11
CA VAL A 15 17.21 41.46 18.11
C VAL A 15 15.96 41.76 18.91
N ASP A 16 16.10 42.58 19.97
CA ASP A 16 15.01 43.02 20.82
C ASP A 16 15.04 44.55 20.96
N GLY A 17 14.19 45.21 20.18
CA GLY A 17 14.28 46.67 19.99
C GLY A 17 15.66 47.08 19.47
N ASN A 18 16.38 47.92 20.22
CA ASN A 18 17.72 48.38 19.87
C ASN A 18 18.85 47.46 20.41
N LYS A 19 18.53 46.37 21.06
CA LYS A 19 19.53 45.45 21.63
C LYS A 19 19.71 44.25 20.73
N THR A 20 20.97 43.97 20.39
CA THR A 20 21.35 42.80 19.58
C THR A 20 22.21 41.89 20.44
N LYS A 21 21.93 40.58 20.38
CA LYS A 21 22.69 39.55 21.06
C LYS A 21 23.06 38.44 20.08
N TYR A 22 24.29 37.96 20.18
CA TYR A 22 24.86 36.91 19.34
C TYR A 22 24.99 35.63 20.16
N TYR A 23 24.68 34.51 19.53
CA TYR A 23 24.82 33.18 20.08
C TYR A 23 25.73 32.37 19.14
N PRO A 24 26.75 31.65 19.65
CA PRO A 24 27.71 30.89 18.81
C PRO A 24 27.07 29.64 18.26
N ILE A 25 26.00 29.78 17.51
CA ILE A 25 25.24 28.71 16.85
C ILE A 25 25.24 29.02 15.36
N GLN A 26 25.94 28.18 14.60
CA GLN A 26 26.13 28.35 13.15
C GLN A 26 25.34 27.29 12.38
N LEU A 27 25.31 27.41 11.04
CA LEU A 27 24.63 26.50 10.13
C LEU A 27 23.13 26.33 10.47
N VAL A 28 22.49 27.43 10.85
CA VAL A 28 21.08 27.44 11.22
C VAL A 28 20.21 27.13 10.02
N GLN A 29 19.40 26.09 10.13
CA GLN A 29 18.46 25.63 9.11
C GLN A 29 17.02 26.00 9.41
N CYS A 30 16.61 25.95 10.68
CA CYS A 30 15.28 26.33 11.10
C CYS A 30 15.25 26.91 12.50
N ILE A 31 14.25 27.75 12.77
CA ILE A 31 13.98 28.31 14.11
C ILE A 31 12.49 28.11 14.38
N THR A 32 12.15 27.52 15.52
CA THR A 32 10.75 27.28 15.90
C THR A 32 10.54 27.47 17.41
N ASP A 33 9.33 27.86 17.81
CA ASP A 33 8.97 27.95 19.22
C ASP A 33 8.78 26.55 19.83
N MET A 34 9.27 26.37 21.05
CA MET A 34 9.03 25.16 21.83
C MET A 34 7.80 25.35 22.74
N PRO A 35 7.07 24.25 23.03
CA PRO A 35 5.87 24.32 23.90
C PRO A 35 6.13 24.82 25.33
N ASP A 36 7.38 24.82 25.78
CA ASP A 36 7.79 25.30 27.09
C ASP A 36 8.27 26.76 27.10
N GLY A 37 8.11 27.48 25.98
CA GLY A 37 8.46 28.89 25.81
C GLY A 37 9.91 29.16 25.43
N ARG A 38 10.75 28.12 25.27
CA ARG A 38 12.07 28.23 24.67
C ARG A 38 11.95 28.34 23.14
N ILE A 39 13.05 28.57 22.45
CA ILE A 39 13.15 28.38 21.01
C ILE A 39 14.05 27.19 20.69
N ALA A 40 13.71 26.45 19.67
CA ALA A 40 14.57 25.46 19.07
C ALA A 40 15.19 26.00 17.80
N VAL A 41 16.49 25.77 17.65
CA VAL A 41 17.29 26.19 16.49
C VAL A 41 17.92 24.95 15.88
N GLY A 42 17.39 24.48 14.76
CA GLY A 42 17.90 23.34 14.02
C GLY A 42 19.15 23.71 13.22
N THR A 43 20.13 22.83 13.25
CA THR A 43 21.43 23.03 12.61
C THR A 43 21.86 21.77 11.85
N ALA A 44 23.00 21.85 11.18
CA ALA A 44 23.62 20.69 10.54
C ALA A 44 24.08 19.61 11.57
N ASN A 45 24.06 19.91 12.87
CA ASN A 45 24.52 19.01 13.91
C ASN A 45 23.56 19.04 15.14
N GLY A 46 22.39 18.46 14.97
CA GLY A 46 21.34 18.48 15.97
C GLY A 46 20.59 19.82 16.08
N TYR A 47 19.95 20.06 17.22
CA TYR A 47 19.30 21.34 17.45
C TYR A 47 19.60 21.88 18.87
N PHE A 48 19.53 23.19 18.99
CA PHE A 48 19.76 23.92 20.24
C PHE A 48 18.42 24.44 20.79
N ALA A 49 18.17 24.22 22.06
CA ALA A 49 17.07 24.89 22.79
C ALA A 49 17.62 26.08 23.59
N ILE A 50 17.07 27.25 23.35
CA ILE A 50 17.51 28.52 23.98
C ILE A 50 16.38 29.06 24.85
N ASN A 51 16.68 29.32 26.11
CA ASN A 51 15.76 30.01 26.98
C ASN A 51 15.78 31.51 26.67
N LYS A 52 14.63 32.06 26.27
CA LYS A 52 14.48 33.49 25.88
C LYS A 52 14.84 34.48 26.99
N LYS A 53 14.72 34.09 28.29
CA LYS A 53 14.98 34.94 29.43
C LYS A 53 16.40 34.78 30.00
N SER A 54 16.77 33.54 30.35
CA SER A 54 18.08 33.25 30.94
C SER A 54 19.20 33.13 29.89
N CYS A 55 18.84 33.05 28.63
CA CYS A 55 19.78 32.82 27.51
C CYS A 55 20.60 31.53 27.64
N SER A 56 20.19 30.62 28.51
CA SER A 56 20.81 29.31 28.59
C SER A 56 20.56 28.48 27.32
N ILE A 57 21.59 27.78 26.88
CA ILE A 57 21.59 26.96 25.68
C ILE A 57 21.73 25.50 26.10
N LYS A 58 20.89 24.65 25.54
CA LYS A 58 21.06 23.19 25.64
C LYS A 58 20.96 22.58 24.23
N GLN A 59 21.89 21.73 23.89
CA GLN A 59 21.90 20.99 22.63
C GLN A 59 21.17 19.66 22.80
N TYR A 60 20.51 19.23 21.75
CA TYR A 60 19.74 17.99 21.65
C TYR A 60 19.97 17.31 20.31
N PHE A 61 19.72 16.03 20.26
CA PHE A 61 19.73 15.24 19.03
C PHE A 61 21.08 15.28 18.30
N LEU A 62 22.16 15.00 19.03
CA LEU A 62 23.49 14.81 18.46
C LEU A 62 23.68 13.37 18.00
N ALA A 63 24.28 13.16 16.85
CA ALA A 63 24.59 11.81 16.35
C ALA A 63 25.51 11.04 17.30
N SER A 64 26.44 11.74 17.98
CA SER A 64 27.34 11.16 19.00
C SER A 64 26.64 10.62 20.24
N GLU A 65 25.43 11.08 20.54
CA GLU A 65 24.62 10.60 21.67
C GLU A 65 23.93 9.25 21.41
N PHE A 66 24.00 8.75 20.17
CA PHE A 66 23.36 7.50 19.77
C PHE A 66 24.39 6.51 19.20
N PRO A 67 25.35 6.01 20.00
CA PRO A 67 26.40 5.13 19.51
C PRO A 67 25.80 3.83 18.93
N GLY A 68 26.35 3.41 17.79
CA GLY A 68 25.88 2.22 17.06
C GLY A 68 24.62 2.40 16.21
N LYS A 69 24.08 3.61 16.13
CA LYS A 69 23.02 3.97 15.19
C LYS A 69 23.56 4.95 14.14
N ASP A 70 23.25 4.68 12.88
CA ASP A 70 23.53 5.60 11.79
C ASP A 70 22.46 6.70 11.76
N ILE A 71 22.71 7.78 12.52
CA ILE A 71 21.79 8.89 12.68
C ILE A 71 22.31 10.10 11.92
N ASN A 72 21.49 10.59 11.01
CA ASN A 72 21.73 11.85 10.35
C ASN A 72 21.18 12.98 11.22
N SER A 73 22.06 13.80 11.79
CA SER A 73 21.73 14.94 12.65
C SER A 73 21.59 16.27 11.91
N TYR A 74 21.62 16.27 10.59
CA TYR A 74 21.41 17.49 9.79
C TYR A 74 19.92 17.86 9.79
N VAL A 75 19.53 18.75 10.70
CA VAL A 75 18.14 19.09 10.97
C VAL A 75 17.63 20.14 9.98
N GLN A 76 16.58 19.81 9.23
CA GLN A 76 15.92 20.72 8.28
C GLN A 76 14.68 21.41 8.89
N SER A 77 13.91 20.67 9.70
CA SER A 77 12.70 21.17 10.33
C SER A 77 12.44 20.46 11.65
N ILE A 78 11.84 21.15 12.59
CA ILE A 78 11.44 20.59 13.89
C ILE A 78 9.98 20.94 14.14
N LEU A 79 9.18 19.93 14.48
CA LEU A 79 7.79 20.09 14.88
C LEU A 79 7.59 19.47 16.27
N PHE A 80 7.07 20.25 17.20
CA PHE A 80 6.72 19.74 18.52
C PHE A 80 5.25 19.35 18.57
N THR A 81 4.96 18.08 18.83
CA THR A 81 3.58 17.59 19.00
C THR A 81 3.09 17.73 20.43
N ASP A 82 4.01 17.68 21.39
CA ASP A 82 3.78 17.93 22.81
C ASP A 82 5.07 18.45 23.49
N LYS A 83 5.01 18.65 24.82
CA LYS A 83 6.15 19.20 25.60
C LYS A 83 7.41 18.33 25.58
N ASN A 84 7.30 17.06 25.28
CA ASN A 84 8.41 16.11 25.37
C ASN A 84 8.73 15.42 24.04
N THR A 85 7.91 15.61 23.02
CA THR A 85 8.07 14.91 21.73
C THR A 85 8.38 15.89 20.62
N ALA A 86 9.57 15.74 20.04
CA ALA A 86 10.00 16.45 18.84
C ALA A 86 10.00 15.52 17.64
N TRP A 87 9.41 15.97 16.55
CA TRP A 87 9.55 15.38 15.22
C TRP A 87 10.67 16.14 14.51
N VAL A 88 11.75 15.46 14.20
CA VAL A 88 12.96 16.04 13.62
C VAL A 88 13.10 15.57 12.20
N ALA A 89 12.86 16.46 11.25
CA ALA A 89 13.09 16.21 9.83
C ALA A 89 14.55 16.47 9.48
N THR A 90 15.15 15.57 8.70
CA THR A 90 16.58 15.60 8.38
C THR A 90 16.87 15.51 6.90
N ASP A 91 18.09 15.86 6.53
CA ASP A 91 18.60 15.73 5.16
C ASP A 91 19.19 14.33 4.95
N GLY A 92 18.37 13.41 4.45
CA GLY A 92 18.77 12.05 4.13
C GLY A 92 18.51 10.99 5.21
N GLY A 93 18.13 11.39 6.44
CA GLY A 93 17.80 10.43 7.53
C GLY A 93 16.32 10.17 7.72
N GLY A 94 15.44 10.86 6.99
CA GLY A 94 14.00 10.82 7.18
C GLY A 94 13.53 11.68 8.35
N ILE A 95 12.54 11.19 9.09
CA ILE A 95 11.95 11.87 10.25
C ILE A 95 12.21 11.03 11.48
N TYR A 96 12.78 11.65 12.51
CA TYR A 96 13.00 11.01 13.81
C TYR A 96 11.98 11.53 14.82
N ILE A 97 11.29 10.63 15.50
CA ILE A 97 10.42 10.95 16.62
C ILE A 97 11.23 10.80 17.90
N TYR A 98 11.59 11.94 18.46
CA TYR A 98 12.53 12.06 19.57
C TYR A 98 11.83 12.42 20.88
N ASP A 99 12.10 11.64 21.94
CA ASP A 99 11.65 11.91 23.29
C ASP A 99 12.69 12.76 24.03
N MET A 100 12.44 14.04 24.17
CA MET A 100 13.34 14.99 24.83
C MET A 100 13.54 14.74 26.32
N LYS A 101 12.59 14.05 26.98
CA LYS A 101 12.69 13.76 28.42
C LYS A 101 13.58 12.56 28.68
N LYS A 102 13.49 11.54 27.84
CA LYS A 102 14.26 10.29 27.97
C LYS A 102 15.55 10.32 27.17
N ASP A 103 15.69 11.32 26.29
CA ASP A 103 16.82 11.48 25.37
C ASP A 103 17.00 10.25 24.43
N VAL A 104 15.89 9.80 23.84
CA VAL A 104 15.87 8.63 22.97
C VAL A 104 15.06 8.86 21.72
N ILE A 105 15.48 8.25 20.62
CA ILE A 105 14.68 8.14 19.40
C ILE A 105 13.69 7.00 19.59
N ARG A 106 12.39 7.32 19.58
CA ARG A 106 11.30 6.35 19.71
C ARG A 106 11.05 5.61 18.41
N GLN A 107 11.11 6.34 17.29
CA GLN A 107 10.82 5.81 15.96
C GLN A 107 11.55 6.63 14.90
N THR A 108 11.90 5.99 13.79
CA THR A 108 12.37 6.63 12.58
C THR A 108 11.38 6.32 11.44
N ILE A 109 11.02 7.34 10.66
CA ILE A 109 10.15 7.22 9.49
C ILE A 109 11.00 7.53 8.26
N THR A 110 11.07 6.57 7.34
CA THR A 110 11.91 6.62 6.14
C THR A 110 11.13 6.18 4.90
N ILE A 111 11.79 6.04 3.77
CA ILE A 111 11.23 5.43 2.55
C ILE A 111 10.66 4.03 2.86
N ALA A 112 11.28 3.26 3.74
CA ALA A 112 10.77 1.94 4.14
C ALA A 112 9.41 2.01 4.85
N ASN A 113 9.00 3.18 5.32
CA ASN A 113 7.71 3.43 5.96
C ASN A 113 6.73 4.18 5.06
N GLY A 114 7.10 4.45 3.79
CA GLY A 114 6.22 5.09 2.82
C GLY A 114 6.52 6.57 2.54
N LEU A 115 7.62 7.15 3.05
CA LEU A 115 8.05 8.48 2.62
C LEU A 115 8.52 8.43 1.16
N PRO A 116 8.27 9.49 0.35
CA PRO A 116 8.81 9.58 -1.01
C PRO A 116 10.34 9.69 -1.03
N SER A 117 10.92 10.30 0.00
CA SER A 117 12.36 10.48 0.17
C SER A 117 12.75 10.57 1.65
N ASN A 118 14.02 10.23 1.94
CA ASN A 118 14.61 10.45 3.26
C ASN A 118 15.09 11.89 3.48
N THR A 119 15.13 12.72 2.44
CA THR A 119 15.40 14.16 2.56
C THR A 119 14.11 14.90 2.79
N VAL A 120 13.84 15.24 4.05
CA VAL A 120 12.60 15.89 4.48
C VAL A 120 12.88 17.36 4.83
N TYR A 121 12.23 18.25 4.09
CA TYR A 121 12.49 19.70 4.19
C TYR A 121 11.65 20.41 5.22
N THR A 122 10.36 20.07 5.32
CA THR A 122 9.45 20.74 6.26
C THR A 122 8.47 19.78 6.89
N LEU A 123 8.07 20.09 8.12
CA LEU A 123 6.99 19.44 8.83
C LEU A 123 5.98 20.50 9.25
N GLU A 124 4.71 20.28 8.96
CA GLU A 124 3.63 21.16 9.39
C GLU A 124 2.43 20.34 9.87
N LYS A 125 1.78 20.82 10.94
CA LYS A 125 0.66 20.13 11.57
C LYS A 125 -0.67 20.83 11.27
N ASP A 126 -1.68 20.05 10.87
CA ASP A 126 -3.03 20.57 10.68
C ASP A 126 -3.86 20.63 11.97
N ASN A 127 -5.13 21.06 11.83
CA ASN A 127 -6.08 21.14 12.95
C ASN A 127 -6.51 19.77 13.49
N GLN A 128 -6.32 18.72 12.72
CA GLN A 128 -6.68 17.33 13.07
C GLN A 128 -5.47 16.57 13.64
N ASN A 129 -4.37 17.25 13.94
CA ASN A 129 -3.10 16.68 14.39
C ASN A 129 -2.41 15.77 13.36
N ARG A 130 -2.80 15.81 12.08
CA ARG A 130 -2.08 15.14 11.01
C ARG A 130 -0.86 15.97 10.63
N ILE A 131 0.22 15.31 10.21
CA ILE A 131 1.49 15.96 9.89
C ILE A 131 1.74 15.86 8.39
N PHE A 132 1.97 17.01 7.76
CA PHE A 132 2.41 17.10 6.38
C PHE A 132 3.93 17.20 6.35
N ALA A 133 4.56 16.34 5.57
CA ALA A 133 6.01 16.30 5.38
C ALA A 133 6.36 16.54 3.92
N SER A 134 7.03 17.66 3.62
CA SER A 134 7.53 17.92 2.26
C SER A 134 8.94 17.38 2.09
N THR A 135 9.20 16.82 0.92
CA THR A 135 10.49 16.23 0.55
C THR A 135 10.98 16.77 -0.80
N ASP A 136 12.17 16.40 -1.21
CA ASP A 136 12.67 16.64 -2.56
C ASP A 136 11.97 15.81 -3.65
N MET A 137 11.19 14.79 -3.26
CA MET A 137 10.48 13.90 -4.19
C MET A 137 8.96 13.89 -3.99
N GLY A 138 8.42 14.81 -3.18
CA GLY A 138 6.98 14.91 -3.00
C GLY A 138 6.53 15.28 -1.60
N LEU A 139 5.23 15.14 -1.37
CA LEU A 139 4.54 15.48 -0.13
C LEU A 139 3.87 14.26 0.47
N SER A 140 4.03 14.07 1.76
CA SER A 140 3.37 12.99 2.52
C SER A 140 2.46 13.54 3.59
N LEU A 141 1.37 12.81 3.85
CA LEU A 141 0.50 12.98 4.99
C LEU A 141 0.79 11.86 6.00
N ILE A 142 1.14 12.22 7.22
CA ILE A 142 1.41 11.26 8.29
C ILE A 142 0.29 11.35 9.31
N LEU A 143 -0.31 10.21 9.61
CA LEU A 143 -1.34 10.06 10.63
C LEU A 143 -0.66 9.62 11.94
N PRO A 144 -0.46 10.51 12.93
CA PRO A 144 0.15 10.13 14.19
C PRO A 144 -0.69 9.09 14.94
N GLY A 145 -0.07 8.02 15.38
CA GLY A 145 -0.74 6.91 16.07
C GLY A 145 0.23 5.86 16.55
N LYS A 146 -0.25 4.65 16.85
CA LYS A 146 0.62 3.54 17.28
C LYS A 146 1.68 3.17 16.24
N LYS A 147 1.36 3.31 14.95
CA LYS A 147 2.23 2.91 13.83
C LYS A 147 2.66 4.10 12.95
N ASN A 148 2.10 5.31 13.15
CA ASN A 148 2.34 6.50 12.32
C ASN A 148 2.23 6.18 10.82
N ASP A 149 0.99 5.95 10.36
CA ASP A 149 0.73 5.61 8.97
C ASP A 149 1.13 6.78 8.06
N VAL A 150 1.97 6.49 7.08
CA VAL A 150 2.45 7.46 6.08
C VAL A 150 1.69 7.24 4.78
N ILE A 151 1.08 8.30 4.29
CA ILE A 151 0.32 8.30 3.04
C ILE A 151 1.04 9.23 2.06
N ASP A 152 1.53 8.67 0.96
CA ASP A 152 2.03 9.47 -0.16
C ASP A 152 0.84 10.18 -0.82
N ILE A 153 0.86 11.51 -0.89
CA ILE A 153 -0.21 12.31 -1.48
C ILE A 153 0.17 12.94 -2.84
N ASN A 154 1.28 12.54 -3.43
CA ASN A 154 1.76 13.02 -4.74
C ASN A 154 0.81 12.71 -5.91
N PHE A 155 -0.11 11.75 -5.73
CA PHE A 155 -1.15 11.42 -6.70
C PHE A 155 -2.25 12.50 -6.80
N VAL A 156 -2.33 13.44 -5.87
CA VAL A 156 -3.30 14.53 -5.93
C VAL A 156 -2.92 15.46 -7.07
N ARG A 157 -3.81 15.60 -8.08
CA ARG A 157 -3.55 16.47 -9.22
C ARG A 157 -3.23 17.89 -8.79
N GLY A 158 -2.17 18.45 -9.36
CA GLY A 158 -1.72 19.82 -9.07
C GLY A 158 -0.73 19.94 -7.93
N LEU A 159 -0.34 18.84 -7.30
CA LEU A 159 0.80 18.82 -6.41
C LEU A 159 2.09 18.71 -7.22
N ASP A 160 3.09 19.46 -6.80
CA ASP A 160 4.43 19.38 -7.35
C ASP A 160 5.17 18.18 -6.74
N ARG A 161 6.20 17.70 -7.44
CA ARG A 161 7.02 16.59 -6.93
C ARG A 161 8.27 17.06 -6.20
N GLU A 162 8.69 18.31 -6.39
CA GLU A 162 9.92 18.84 -5.79
C GLU A 162 9.60 20.07 -4.93
N TYR A 163 9.66 19.91 -3.63
CA TYR A 163 9.46 20.99 -2.67
C TYR A 163 10.79 21.63 -2.27
N LYS A 164 10.74 22.80 -1.65
CA LYS A 164 11.91 23.57 -1.27
C LYS A 164 12.05 23.66 0.26
N ARG A 165 13.28 23.86 0.71
CA ARG A 165 13.61 24.02 2.12
C ARG A 165 12.94 25.26 2.69
N MET A 166 12.56 25.22 3.96
CA MET A 166 11.98 26.32 4.73
C MET A 166 10.76 27.00 4.08
N SER A 167 10.07 26.33 3.17
CA SER A 167 8.99 26.89 2.38
C SER A 167 7.65 26.29 2.73
N VAL A 168 7.24 26.42 3.97
CA VAL A 168 5.88 26.09 4.44
C VAL A 168 5.31 27.25 5.23
N CYS A 169 4.04 27.52 5.01
CA CYS A 169 3.30 28.52 5.78
C CYS A 169 1.86 28.02 5.96
N ARG A 170 1.34 28.18 7.16
CA ARG A 170 -0.06 27.93 7.48
C ARG A 170 -0.82 29.25 7.49
N LEU A 171 -1.90 29.32 6.71
CA LEU A 171 -2.76 30.47 6.61
C LEU A 171 -3.78 30.49 7.76
N SER A 172 -4.36 31.66 8.02
CA SER A 172 -5.37 31.87 9.06
C SER A 172 -6.66 31.07 8.83
N ASP A 173 -6.97 30.72 7.59
CA ASP A 173 -8.12 29.88 7.20
C ASP A 173 -7.81 28.35 7.29
N GLY A 174 -6.64 28.00 7.82
CA GLY A 174 -6.21 26.60 8.00
C GLY A 174 -5.58 25.95 6.78
N LYS A 175 -5.56 26.62 5.63
CA LYS A 175 -4.83 26.12 4.44
C LYS A 175 -3.33 26.16 4.70
N MET A 176 -2.61 25.29 4.02
CA MET A 176 -1.16 25.23 4.02
C MET A 176 -0.60 25.60 2.66
N VAL A 177 0.47 26.36 2.65
CA VAL A 177 1.19 26.75 1.43
C VAL A 177 2.58 26.14 1.48
N PHE A 178 2.94 25.37 0.48
CA PHE A 178 4.26 24.77 0.32
C PHE A 178 4.92 25.36 -0.92
N GLY A 179 6.16 25.82 -0.77
CA GLY A 179 6.98 26.26 -1.90
C GLY A 179 7.57 25.07 -2.64
N SER A 180 7.51 25.12 -3.95
CA SER A 180 8.02 24.08 -4.86
C SER A 180 8.95 24.65 -5.92
N SER A 181 9.51 23.81 -6.78
CA SER A 181 10.35 24.26 -7.89
C SER A 181 9.59 25.03 -8.96
N SER A 182 8.28 24.79 -9.10
CA SER A 182 7.42 25.45 -10.10
C SER A 182 6.56 26.58 -9.53
N GLY A 183 6.61 26.81 -8.21
CA GLY A 183 5.83 27.88 -7.58
C GLY A 183 5.38 27.54 -6.15
N ALA A 184 4.13 27.88 -5.82
CA ALA A 184 3.55 27.60 -4.51
C ALA A 184 2.32 26.69 -4.65
N VAL A 185 2.29 25.64 -3.86
CA VAL A 185 1.18 24.70 -3.76
C VAL A 185 0.34 25.04 -2.56
N VAL A 186 -0.96 25.34 -2.75
CA VAL A 186 -1.90 25.61 -1.67
C VAL A 186 -2.77 24.39 -1.42
N ILE A 187 -2.71 23.86 -0.21
CA ILE A 187 -3.44 22.68 0.21
C ILE A 187 -4.52 23.07 1.24
N ASN A 188 -5.72 22.56 1.03
CA ASN A 188 -6.76 22.56 2.05
C ASN A 188 -6.74 21.18 2.74
N PRO A 189 -6.24 21.07 4.00
CA PRO A 189 -6.15 19.80 4.72
C PRO A 189 -7.50 19.11 4.88
N ASP A 190 -8.59 19.85 5.05
CA ASP A 190 -9.93 19.30 5.25
C ASP A 190 -10.45 18.55 4.01
N ARG A 191 -9.98 18.92 2.83
CA ARG A 191 -10.34 18.23 1.57
C ARG A 191 -9.54 16.93 1.36
N ILE A 192 -8.45 16.74 2.11
CA ILE A 192 -7.63 15.52 2.03
C ILE A 192 -8.17 14.41 2.95
N SER A 193 -9.05 14.73 3.90
CA SER A 193 -9.67 13.75 4.81
C SER A 193 -10.55 12.70 4.11
N HIS A 194 -10.94 12.93 2.86
CA HIS A 194 -11.76 12.03 2.05
C HIS A 194 -10.97 11.27 0.97
N LEU A 195 -9.70 10.97 1.22
CA LEU A 195 -8.91 10.09 0.35
C LEU A 195 -9.36 8.61 0.42
N THR A 196 -10.53 8.34 0.99
CA THR A 196 -11.23 7.09 0.77
C THR A 196 -11.81 7.10 -0.65
N TYR A 197 -11.00 6.78 -1.64
CA TYR A 197 -11.55 6.52 -2.95
C TYR A 197 -12.18 5.13 -2.96
N ASN A 198 -13.41 5.05 -3.44
CA ASN A 198 -14.03 3.80 -3.81
C ASN A 198 -13.57 3.48 -5.23
N ALA A 199 -12.87 2.40 -5.38
CA ALA A 199 -12.49 1.88 -6.69
C ALA A 199 -13.35 0.65 -6.93
N GLN A 200 -14.41 0.80 -7.70
CA GLN A 200 -15.30 -0.32 -8.04
C GLN A 200 -14.56 -1.30 -8.94
N LEU A 201 -14.41 -2.54 -8.50
CA LEU A 201 -13.81 -3.60 -9.27
C LEU A 201 -14.82 -4.13 -10.29
N ALA A 202 -14.47 -4.09 -11.57
CA ALA A 202 -15.25 -4.64 -12.66
C ALA A 202 -14.52 -5.84 -13.29
N LEU A 203 -15.30 -6.86 -13.64
CA LEU A 203 -14.81 -7.96 -14.46
C LEU A 203 -15.07 -7.60 -15.91
N THR A 204 -14.03 -7.60 -16.74
CA THR A 204 -14.10 -7.04 -18.09
C THR A 204 -14.20 -8.10 -19.17
N ARG A 205 -13.51 -9.23 -19.00
CA ARG A 205 -13.48 -10.30 -19.99
C ARG A 205 -13.14 -11.64 -19.35
N ILE A 206 -13.66 -12.73 -19.93
CA ILE A 206 -13.20 -14.08 -19.72
C ILE A 206 -12.73 -14.66 -21.06
N SER A 207 -11.64 -15.42 -21.04
CA SER A 207 -11.10 -16.14 -22.18
C SER A 207 -10.90 -17.61 -21.81
N LEU A 208 -11.42 -18.53 -22.61
CA LEU A 208 -11.18 -19.95 -22.47
C LEU A 208 -10.00 -20.33 -23.38
N LEU A 209 -8.96 -20.92 -22.79
CA LEU A 209 -7.75 -21.36 -23.50
C LEU A 209 -7.87 -22.86 -23.76
N GLY A 210 -7.62 -23.29 -24.99
CA GLY A 210 -7.65 -24.73 -25.38
C GLY A 210 -8.42 -25.04 -26.64
N ASN A 211 -8.90 -24.03 -27.34
CA ASN A 211 -9.53 -24.24 -28.65
C ASN A 211 -8.80 -23.40 -29.70
N ASP A 212 -7.71 -23.93 -30.26
CA ASP A 212 -6.90 -23.26 -31.31
C ASP A 212 -7.70 -23.00 -32.62
N ASN A 213 -8.97 -23.38 -32.68
CA ASN A 213 -9.86 -23.20 -33.83
C ASN A 213 -10.99 -22.18 -33.60
N ALA A 214 -11.07 -21.54 -32.45
CA ALA A 214 -12.02 -20.44 -32.27
C ALA A 214 -11.40 -19.17 -32.84
N THR A 215 -11.66 -18.90 -34.10
CA THR A 215 -11.53 -17.53 -34.62
C THR A 215 -12.37 -16.62 -33.72
N ASP A 216 -11.79 -15.52 -33.26
CA ASP A 216 -12.39 -14.50 -32.38
C ASP A 216 -13.73 -13.90 -32.90
N ASN A 217 -14.31 -14.45 -33.92
CA ASN A 217 -15.51 -14.01 -34.62
C ASN A 217 -16.80 -14.76 -34.27
N ASP A 218 -16.75 -15.69 -33.32
CA ASP A 218 -17.98 -16.38 -32.90
C ASP A 218 -18.70 -15.51 -31.83
N SER A 219 -19.54 -14.60 -32.35
CA SER A 219 -20.34 -13.66 -31.55
C SER A 219 -21.21 -14.37 -30.49
N ASP A 220 -21.54 -15.63 -30.75
CA ASP A 220 -22.36 -16.46 -29.85
C ASP A 220 -21.57 -16.99 -28.66
N VAL A 221 -20.27 -17.25 -28.82
CA VAL A 221 -19.37 -17.64 -27.71
C VAL A 221 -19.05 -16.44 -26.83
N SER A 222 -18.78 -15.29 -27.44
CA SER A 222 -18.50 -14.05 -26.71
C SER A 222 -19.72 -13.59 -25.91
N GLY A 223 -20.94 -13.73 -26.45
CA GLY A 223 -22.19 -13.41 -25.73
C GLY A 223 -22.40 -14.31 -24.50
N ARG A 224 -22.22 -15.63 -24.65
CA ARG A 224 -22.34 -16.58 -23.52
C ARG A 224 -21.31 -16.34 -22.43
N LEU A 225 -20.08 -16.01 -22.78
CA LEU A 225 -19.02 -15.69 -21.82
C LEU A 225 -19.32 -14.40 -21.06
N TYR A 226 -19.89 -13.41 -21.73
CA TYR A 226 -20.34 -12.18 -21.09
C TYR A 226 -21.49 -12.43 -20.10
N ASP A 227 -22.48 -13.22 -20.50
CA ASP A 227 -23.61 -13.59 -19.63
C ASP A 227 -23.15 -14.35 -18.38
N MET A 228 -22.14 -15.23 -18.51
CA MET A 228 -21.50 -15.91 -17.38
C MET A 228 -20.83 -14.93 -16.41
N LEU A 229 -20.13 -13.90 -16.91
CA LEU A 229 -19.53 -12.87 -16.07
C LEU A 229 -20.58 -12.04 -15.34
N VAL A 230 -21.66 -11.67 -16.02
CA VAL A 230 -22.76 -10.87 -15.46
C VAL A 230 -23.55 -11.67 -14.43
N SER A 231 -23.79 -12.95 -14.66
CA SER A 231 -24.49 -13.83 -13.69
C SER A 231 -23.64 -14.18 -12.48
N GLY A 232 -22.33 -14.01 -12.55
CA GLY A 232 -21.41 -14.39 -11.48
C GLY A 232 -21.16 -15.90 -11.36
N ASN A 233 -21.67 -16.70 -12.30
CA ASN A 233 -21.54 -18.16 -12.32
C ASN A 233 -20.92 -18.65 -13.64
N ILE A 234 -19.80 -19.32 -13.53
CA ILE A 234 -19.08 -19.88 -14.68
C ILE A 234 -19.14 -21.39 -14.60
N THR A 235 -19.68 -22.03 -15.65
CA THR A 235 -19.66 -23.48 -15.78
C THR A 235 -18.75 -23.88 -16.92
N LEU A 236 -17.73 -24.69 -16.62
CA LEU A 236 -16.74 -25.18 -17.57
C LEU A 236 -16.88 -26.69 -17.77
N ASP A 237 -16.64 -27.14 -18.98
CA ASP A 237 -16.53 -28.55 -19.27
C ASP A 237 -15.16 -29.09 -18.83
N TYR A 238 -15.08 -30.37 -18.54
CA TYR A 238 -13.88 -31.04 -18.06
C TYR A 238 -12.66 -30.90 -19.00
N ASP A 239 -12.90 -30.74 -20.32
CA ASP A 239 -11.90 -30.59 -21.37
C ASP A 239 -11.56 -29.10 -21.67
N LYS A 240 -12.32 -28.14 -21.09
CA LYS A 240 -12.14 -26.68 -21.23
C LYS A 240 -11.92 -26.03 -19.91
N ASN A 241 -11.07 -26.61 -19.09
CA ASN A 241 -10.80 -26.24 -17.70
C ASN A 241 -9.60 -25.28 -17.53
N THR A 242 -9.20 -24.61 -18.62
CA THR A 242 -8.19 -23.54 -18.64
C THR A 242 -8.84 -22.24 -19.04
N PHE A 243 -8.76 -21.24 -18.17
CA PHE A 243 -9.39 -19.95 -18.40
C PHE A 243 -8.52 -18.78 -17.88
N GLU A 244 -8.80 -17.63 -18.41
CA GLU A 244 -8.20 -16.36 -18.01
C GLU A 244 -9.30 -15.33 -17.82
N ILE A 245 -9.30 -14.65 -16.67
CA ILE A 245 -10.27 -13.61 -16.31
C ILE A 245 -9.52 -12.30 -16.23
N TYR A 246 -10.08 -11.27 -16.90
CA TYR A 246 -9.60 -9.91 -16.88
C TYR A 246 -10.50 -9.05 -16.00
N PHE A 247 -9.89 -8.19 -15.22
CA PHE A 247 -10.58 -7.31 -14.30
C PHE A 247 -9.87 -5.98 -14.24
N GLU A 248 -10.62 -4.93 -13.92
CA GLU A 248 -10.09 -3.58 -13.78
C GLU A 248 -10.85 -2.83 -12.69
N SER A 249 -10.14 -1.97 -11.99
CA SER A 249 -10.76 -1.06 -11.02
C SER A 249 -11.13 0.23 -11.70
N ILE A 250 -12.43 0.57 -11.70
CA ILE A 250 -12.94 1.79 -12.35
C ILE A 250 -12.63 2.98 -11.44
N ASN A 251 -11.42 3.51 -11.59
CA ASN A 251 -11.02 4.75 -10.95
C ASN A 251 -9.95 5.48 -11.76
N TYR A 252 -10.40 6.37 -12.63
CA TYR A 252 -9.53 7.14 -13.54
C TYR A 252 -8.51 8.05 -12.84
N LYS A 253 -8.73 8.35 -11.55
CA LYS A 253 -7.88 9.27 -10.80
C LYS A 253 -6.73 8.58 -10.08
N TYR A 254 -6.94 7.33 -9.61
CA TYR A 254 -6.01 6.60 -8.73
C TYR A 254 -5.60 5.24 -9.27
N GLN A 255 -5.68 5.05 -10.58
CA GLN A 255 -5.42 3.75 -11.23
C GLN A 255 -4.01 3.21 -10.93
N HIS A 256 -3.00 4.09 -10.80
CA HIS A 256 -1.62 3.70 -10.50
C HIS A 256 -1.37 3.30 -9.03
N ASP A 257 -2.34 3.59 -8.16
CA ASP A 257 -2.24 3.30 -6.72
C ASP A 257 -3.01 2.04 -6.33
N ILE A 258 -3.54 1.31 -7.31
CA ILE A 258 -4.32 0.10 -7.10
C ILE A 258 -3.50 -1.11 -7.51
N VAL A 259 -3.44 -2.07 -6.61
CA VAL A 259 -2.92 -3.41 -6.87
C VAL A 259 -4.02 -4.44 -6.64
N TYR A 260 -3.89 -5.59 -7.27
CA TYR A 260 -4.89 -6.64 -7.20
C TYR A 260 -4.33 -7.86 -6.50
N GLN A 261 -5.22 -8.55 -5.80
CA GLN A 261 -4.96 -9.86 -5.23
C GLN A 261 -6.12 -10.76 -5.55
N TYR A 262 -5.84 -12.04 -5.77
CA TYR A 262 -6.86 -13.04 -6.06
C TYR A 262 -6.59 -14.33 -5.28
N MET A 263 -7.63 -15.11 -5.12
CA MET A 263 -7.59 -16.43 -4.49
C MET A 263 -8.72 -17.27 -5.05
N LEU A 264 -8.43 -18.45 -5.51
CA LEU A 264 -9.41 -19.46 -5.90
C LEU A 264 -9.66 -20.38 -4.70
N ASP A 265 -10.71 -20.10 -3.96
CA ASP A 265 -11.13 -20.91 -2.81
C ASP A 265 -11.50 -22.33 -3.28
N GLY A 266 -10.97 -23.33 -2.57
CA GLY A 266 -11.02 -24.74 -2.99
C GLY A 266 -9.79 -25.20 -3.79
N PHE A 267 -8.89 -24.29 -4.23
CA PHE A 267 -7.66 -24.60 -4.95
C PHE A 267 -6.43 -23.92 -4.34
N ASP A 268 -6.48 -22.61 -4.13
CA ASP A 268 -5.38 -21.83 -3.53
C ASP A 268 -5.44 -21.88 -2.00
N ARG A 269 -4.26 -21.93 -1.36
CA ARG A 269 -4.16 -21.92 0.11
C ARG A 269 -4.16 -20.54 0.71
N GLN A 270 -3.83 -19.51 -0.06
CA GLN A 270 -3.70 -18.12 0.40
C GLN A 270 -3.89 -17.14 -0.75
N TRP A 271 -4.11 -15.89 -0.42
CA TRP A 271 -4.14 -14.80 -1.39
C TRP A 271 -2.83 -14.68 -2.16
N SER A 272 -2.92 -14.35 -3.45
CA SER A 272 -1.75 -14.01 -4.27
C SER A 272 -0.99 -12.82 -3.68
N ALA A 273 0.28 -12.67 -4.05
CA ALA A 273 1.01 -11.44 -3.81
C ALA A 273 0.32 -10.26 -4.52
N PRO A 274 0.32 -9.05 -3.95
CA PRO A 274 -0.18 -7.85 -4.62
C PRO A 274 0.53 -7.64 -5.97
N SER A 275 -0.25 -7.44 -7.05
CA SER A 275 0.26 -7.25 -8.41
C SER A 275 -0.52 -6.18 -9.14
N GLU A 276 0.12 -5.48 -10.06
CA GLU A 276 -0.54 -4.53 -10.99
C GLU A 276 -1.19 -5.23 -12.19
N ALA A 277 -1.00 -6.56 -12.33
CA ALA A 277 -1.62 -7.34 -13.39
C ALA A 277 -3.15 -7.34 -13.25
N GLN A 278 -3.82 -7.07 -14.36
CA GLN A 278 -5.29 -6.96 -14.45
C GLN A 278 -5.92 -8.25 -14.99
N ASN A 279 -5.22 -9.37 -14.82
CA ASN A 279 -5.68 -10.70 -15.26
C ASN A 279 -5.24 -11.79 -14.29
N VAL A 280 -5.99 -12.86 -14.27
CA VAL A 280 -5.63 -14.10 -13.58
C VAL A 280 -5.89 -15.29 -14.50
N LYS A 281 -4.96 -16.22 -14.53
CA LYS A 281 -5.02 -17.42 -15.35
C LYS A 281 -4.93 -18.67 -14.48
N TYR A 282 -5.88 -19.59 -14.69
CA TYR A 282 -5.86 -20.93 -14.11
C TYR A 282 -5.83 -21.96 -15.23
N THR A 283 -4.96 -22.95 -15.12
CA THR A 283 -4.76 -23.97 -16.11
C THR A 283 -5.05 -25.36 -15.55
N ASN A 284 -5.75 -26.18 -16.32
CA ASN A 284 -6.02 -27.58 -16.00
C ASN A 284 -6.66 -27.77 -14.61
N LEU A 285 -7.73 -26.99 -14.33
CA LEU A 285 -8.43 -27.03 -13.06
C LEU A 285 -9.18 -28.38 -12.92
N PRO A 286 -9.01 -29.10 -11.80
CA PRO A 286 -9.76 -30.36 -11.58
C PRO A 286 -11.28 -30.13 -11.56
N SER A 287 -12.05 -31.18 -11.79
CA SER A 287 -13.51 -31.12 -11.65
C SER A 287 -13.90 -30.81 -10.22
N GLY A 288 -14.79 -29.85 -10.02
CA GLY A 288 -15.19 -29.39 -8.70
C GLY A 288 -15.90 -28.04 -8.72
N ASN A 289 -16.23 -27.57 -7.54
CA ASN A 289 -16.82 -26.26 -7.33
C ASN A 289 -15.80 -25.36 -6.63
N TYR A 290 -15.57 -24.19 -7.18
CA TYR A 290 -14.56 -23.23 -6.74
C TYR A 290 -15.21 -21.85 -6.60
N LYS A 291 -14.61 -20.98 -5.78
CA LYS A 291 -15.00 -19.60 -5.69
C LYS A 291 -13.79 -18.70 -5.91
N LEU A 292 -13.75 -18.02 -7.07
CA LEU A 292 -12.72 -17.03 -7.34
C LEU A 292 -13.05 -15.74 -6.63
N LEU A 293 -12.15 -15.32 -5.76
CA LEU A 293 -12.19 -14.04 -5.06
C LEU A 293 -11.12 -13.12 -5.64
N ILE A 294 -11.52 -11.93 -6.07
CA ILE A 294 -10.61 -10.90 -6.58
C ILE A 294 -10.84 -9.64 -5.76
N ARG A 295 -9.78 -9.02 -5.28
CA ARG A 295 -9.88 -7.76 -4.55
C ARG A 295 -8.90 -6.73 -5.09
N SER A 296 -9.36 -5.48 -5.16
CA SER A 296 -8.52 -4.32 -5.35
C SER A 296 -8.04 -3.80 -4.01
N VAL A 297 -6.77 -3.46 -3.93
CA VAL A 297 -6.10 -3.04 -2.70
C VAL A 297 -5.34 -1.76 -2.99
N SER A 298 -5.43 -0.79 -2.10
CA SER A 298 -4.63 0.42 -2.17
C SER A 298 -3.16 0.10 -1.92
N LYS A 299 -2.29 0.50 -2.84
CA LYS A 299 -0.83 0.32 -2.75
C LYS A 299 -0.23 1.08 -1.57
N ASN A 300 -0.85 2.19 -1.18
CA ASN A 300 -0.32 3.10 -0.19
C ASN A 300 -0.56 2.64 1.26
N ASP A 301 -1.75 2.11 1.54
CA ASP A 301 -2.17 1.76 2.90
C ASP A 301 -2.58 0.28 3.07
N GLY A 302 -2.55 -0.50 1.99
CA GLY A 302 -2.92 -1.93 2.02
C GLY A 302 -4.41 -2.18 2.25
N ARG A 303 -5.25 -1.13 2.22
CA ARG A 303 -6.68 -1.25 2.45
C ARG A 303 -7.36 -1.88 1.25
N VAL A 304 -8.27 -2.83 1.51
CA VAL A 304 -9.15 -3.40 0.49
C VAL A 304 -10.17 -2.34 0.06
N LEU A 305 -10.21 -2.05 -1.23
CA LEU A 305 -11.08 -1.03 -1.83
C LEU A 305 -12.39 -1.64 -2.30
N ASP A 306 -12.33 -2.79 -2.98
CA ASP A 306 -13.49 -3.55 -3.42
C ASP A 306 -13.12 -5.03 -3.56
N THR A 307 -14.15 -5.90 -3.51
CA THR A 307 -13.99 -7.35 -3.69
C THR A 307 -15.09 -7.87 -4.58
N LYS A 308 -14.73 -8.67 -5.56
CA LYS A 308 -15.66 -9.44 -6.40
C LYS A 308 -15.46 -10.91 -6.21
N SER A 309 -16.54 -11.67 -6.34
CA SER A 309 -16.52 -13.12 -6.30
C SER A 309 -17.22 -13.70 -7.53
N LEU A 310 -16.69 -14.82 -8.00
CA LEU A 310 -17.24 -15.63 -9.09
C LEU A 310 -17.29 -17.07 -8.64
N ASP A 311 -18.43 -17.71 -8.84
CA ASP A 311 -18.58 -19.15 -8.61
C ASP A 311 -18.20 -19.89 -9.89
N ILE A 312 -17.25 -20.83 -9.80
CA ILE A 312 -16.71 -21.58 -10.93
C ILE A 312 -16.96 -23.06 -10.70
N THR A 313 -17.73 -23.67 -11.60
CA THR A 313 -17.99 -25.11 -11.59
C THR A 313 -17.32 -25.77 -12.77
N VAL A 314 -16.44 -26.74 -12.52
CA VAL A 314 -15.85 -27.59 -13.55
C VAL A 314 -16.56 -28.92 -13.54
N ASN A 315 -17.28 -29.24 -14.64
CA ASN A 315 -18.05 -30.47 -14.78
C ASN A 315 -17.17 -31.70 -14.71
N GLN A 316 -17.72 -32.80 -14.21
CA GLN A 316 -17.04 -34.09 -14.24
C GLN A 316 -17.14 -34.73 -15.64
N PRO A 317 -16.10 -35.47 -16.10
CA PRO A 317 -16.19 -36.28 -17.31
C PRO A 317 -17.33 -37.31 -17.18
N TRP A 318 -18.06 -37.57 -18.28
CA TRP A 318 -19.20 -38.46 -18.27
C TRP A 318 -18.86 -39.89 -17.80
N TRP A 319 -17.59 -40.31 -18.02
CA TRP A 319 -17.13 -41.67 -17.61
C TRP A 319 -16.82 -41.75 -16.09
N ASN A 320 -16.77 -40.63 -15.38
CA ASN A 320 -16.55 -40.57 -13.92
C ASN A 320 -17.83 -40.20 -13.15
N THR A 321 -18.99 -40.31 -13.78
CA THR A 321 -20.28 -40.05 -13.12
C THR A 321 -20.76 -41.31 -12.40
N LEU A 322 -21.65 -41.12 -11.37
CA LEU A 322 -22.29 -42.21 -10.66
C LEU A 322 -22.99 -43.20 -11.63
N PHE A 323 -23.59 -42.71 -12.72
CA PHE A 323 -24.23 -43.51 -13.71
C PHE A 323 -23.21 -44.40 -14.46
N ALA A 324 -22.08 -43.86 -14.87
CA ALA A 324 -21.02 -44.60 -15.51
C ALA A 324 -20.47 -45.72 -14.59
N TRP A 325 -20.28 -45.46 -13.32
CA TRP A 325 -19.87 -46.47 -12.35
C TRP A 325 -20.88 -47.58 -12.19
N LEU A 326 -22.20 -47.30 -12.19
CA LEU A 326 -23.24 -48.32 -12.19
C LEU A 326 -23.17 -49.20 -13.44
N VAL A 327 -22.97 -48.60 -14.62
CA VAL A 327 -22.78 -49.34 -15.87
C VAL A 327 -21.55 -50.24 -15.81
N TYR A 328 -20.42 -49.75 -15.28
CA TYR A 328 -19.20 -50.57 -15.12
C TYR A 328 -19.42 -51.74 -14.18
N ILE A 329 -20.12 -51.57 -13.07
CA ILE A 329 -20.49 -52.64 -12.13
C ILE A 329 -21.36 -53.67 -12.83
N CYS A 330 -22.39 -53.25 -13.59
CA CYS A 330 -23.25 -54.18 -14.35
C CYS A 330 -22.48 -54.97 -15.37
N ILE A 331 -21.56 -54.33 -16.11
CA ILE A 331 -20.69 -55.01 -17.08
C ILE A 331 -19.79 -56.04 -16.38
N MET A 332 -19.18 -55.67 -15.26
CA MET A 332 -18.33 -56.58 -14.48
C MET A 332 -19.11 -57.78 -13.94
N CYS A 333 -20.31 -57.57 -13.44
CA CYS A 333 -21.20 -58.64 -12.96
C CYS A 333 -21.62 -59.55 -14.11
N GLY A 334 -21.94 -59.00 -15.29
CA GLY A 334 -22.26 -59.76 -16.49
C GLY A 334 -21.11 -60.63 -16.98
N LEU A 335 -19.89 -60.07 -16.99
CA LEU A 335 -18.68 -60.83 -17.35
C LEU A 335 -18.37 -61.93 -16.33
N ALA A 336 -18.51 -61.67 -15.06
CA ALA A 336 -18.32 -62.66 -14.00
C ALA A 336 -19.35 -63.80 -14.12
N TYR A 337 -20.63 -63.49 -14.40
CA TYR A 337 -21.66 -64.44 -14.63
C TYR A 337 -21.38 -65.32 -15.87
N ALA A 338 -20.98 -64.70 -17.00
CA ALA A 338 -20.61 -65.41 -18.21
C ALA A 338 -19.39 -66.31 -18.00
N ALA A 339 -18.37 -65.86 -17.31
CA ALA A 339 -17.18 -66.64 -16.95
C ALA A 339 -17.54 -67.84 -16.05
N TRP A 340 -18.42 -67.64 -15.06
CA TRP A 340 -18.90 -68.68 -14.19
C TRP A 340 -19.72 -69.70 -14.94
N ARG A 341 -20.57 -69.26 -15.83
CA ARG A 341 -21.36 -70.20 -16.70
C ARG A 341 -20.48 -71.00 -17.62
N PHE A 342 -19.51 -70.34 -18.25
CA PHE A 342 -18.51 -71.05 -19.12
C PHE A 342 -17.70 -72.06 -18.32
N TYR A 343 -17.33 -71.76 -17.09
CA TYR A 343 -16.64 -72.68 -16.19
C TYR A 343 -17.51 -73.86 -15.83
N LEU A 344 -18.78 -73.71 -15.55
CA LEU A 344 -19.73 -74.79 -15.29
C LEU A 344 -19.91 -75.69 -16.52
N GLU A 345 -20.09 -75.10 -17.70
CA GLU A 345 -20.21 -75.91 -18.96
C GLU A 345 -18.92 -76.66 -19.23
N ARG A 346 -17.76 -76.13 -18.85
CA ARG A 346 -16.48 -76.82 -19.00
C ARG A 346 -16.34 -78.00 -18.01
N LEU A 347 -16.85 -77.86 -16.84
CA LEU A 347 -16.91 -78.94 -15.85
C LEU A 347 -17.86 -80.08 -16.29
N GLU A 348 -19.08 -79.73 -16.74
CA GLU A 348 -20.04 -80.73 -17.26
C GLU A 348 -19.46 -81.54 -18.42
N ARG A 349 -18.77 -80.90 -19.37
CA ARG A 349 -18.08 -81.62 -20.47
C ARG A 349 -16.98 -82.56 -20.01
N LYS A 350 -16.28 -82.26 -18.90
CA LYS A 350 -15.27 -83.13 -18.30
C LYS A 350 -15.92 -84.36 -17.63
N TYR A 351 -17.05 -84.21 -16.96
CA TYR A 351 -17.77 -85.31 -16.33
C TYR A 351 -18.50 -86.21 -17.31
N PHE A 352 -18.82 -85.74 -18.50
CA PHE A 352 -19.43 -86.57 -19.57
C PHE A 352 -18.43 -87.37 -20.43
N ASN A 353 -17.15 -87.10 -20.34
CA ASN A 353 -16.08 -87.74 -21.10
C ASN A 353 -15.24 -88.72 -20.25
N GLU A 354 -15.57 -88.95 -18.97
CA GLU A 354 -15.12 -90.04 -18.12
C GLU A 354 -16.23 -91.12 -18.04
#